data_d8976547a1d2a14b75be3a260c5c44d8
#
_entry.id   d8976547a1d2a14b75be3a260c5c44d8
#
_cell.length_a   1.000
_cell.length_b   1.000
_cell.length_c   1.000
_cell.angle_alpha   90.00
_cell.angle_beta   90.00
_cell.angle_gamma   90.00
#
_symmetry.space_group_name_H-M   'P 1'
#
loop_
_entity.id
_entity.type
_entity.pdbx_description
1 polymer ?
#
loop_
_entity_poly.entity_id
_entity_poly.type
_entity_poly.pdbx_seq_one_letter_code
_entity_poly.pdbx_strand_id
1 'polypeptide(L)'
;MTEKAAPLDGVAIRGDRVDMSVSVSCPRCGGPVRGPDLMHTESRCLACGPVPPLHVPEHIGPEIVSSVVERIMAGPAGDAPAVPLWSPWPLPPGWTVTGVGWAGDDRTGVRATVIACAGPAPLGGGPADVVFVAEEPGVGLGTRLAGTPGPDPGPRLTEALADPGPGHPGHVATAKIRVGGHPTPLWLVDSSTDRSAYAGEARGMWLHAIAWPASAGHLLAEDVVLHDLTEWTPPELVYGAPSPYLHGKA
;
A
#
# COMPACT_ATOMS: atom_id res chain seq x y z
N MET A 1 19.57 13.92 -65.92
CA MET A 1 18.57 13.14 -65.16
C MET A 1 19.17 12.98 -63.78
N THR A 2 18.72 13.80 -62.86
CA THR A 2 19.25 13.89 -61.48
C THR A 2 18.20 13.28 -60.57
N GLU A 3 18.50 12.11 -60.04
CA GLU A 3 17.64 11.37 -59.10
C GLU A 3 17.76 12.01 -57.71
N LYS A 4 16.60 12.45 -57.25
CA LYS A 4 16.44 13.16 -55.98
C LYS A 4 16.23 12.12 -54.86
N ALA A 5 17.21 11.94 -53.97
CA ALA A 5 17.09 11.06 -52.83
C ALA A 5 16.02 11.57 -51.88
N ALA A 6 15.10 10.66 -51.47
CA ALA A 6 14.10 10.91 -50.46
C ALA A 6 14.72 10.97 -49.03
N PRO A 7 14.21 11.82 -48.15
CA PRO A 7 14.69 11.86 -46.75
C PRO A 7 14.20 10.60 -46.01
N LEU A 8 15.12 10.03 -45.21
CA LEU A 8 14.84 8.96 -44.27
C LEU A 8 14.00 9.55 -43.12
N ASP A 9 12.73 9.15 -43.08
CA ASP A 9 11.87 9.45 -41.93
C ASP A 9 12.46 8.85 -40.67
N GLY A 10 12.73 9.71 -39.70
CA GLY A 10 13.23 9.32 -38.40
C GLY A 10 12.23 8.45 -37.66
N VAL A 11 12.62 7.21 -37.39
CA VAL A 11 11.93 6.33 -36.44
C VAL A 11 12.07 6.95 -35.05
N ALA A 12 10.99 7.58 -34.58
CA ALA A 12 10.89 7.99 -33.19
C ALA A 12 10.81 6.72 -32.33
N ILE A 13 11.89 6.40 -31.64
CA ILE A 13 11.87 5.42 -30.55
C ILE A 13 11.04 6.06 -29.43
N ARG A 14 9.76 5.76 -29.39
CA ARG A 14 8.94 5.95 -28.20
C ARG A 14 9.42 4.92 -27.21
N GLY A 15 10.05 5.39 -26.11
CA GLY A 15 10.34 4.54 -24.98
C GLY A 15 9.07 3.77 -24.57
N ASP A 16 9.19 2.47 -24.37
CA ASP A 16 8.15 1.58 -23.89
C ASP A 16 7.62 2.12 -22.54
N ARG A 17 6.59 2.97 -22.60
CA ARG A 17 5.72 3.17 -21.44
C ARG A 17 4.85 1.93 -21.39
N VAL A 18 5.07 1.11 -20.37
CA VAL A 18 4.14 0.05 -20.00
C VAL A 18 2.77 0.71 -19.86
N ASP A 19 1.82 0.31 -20.71
CA ASP A 19 0.43 0.80 -20.67
C ASP A 19 -0.23 0.14 -19.45
N MET A 20 -0.13 0.82 -18.29
CA MET A 20 -0.71 0.35 -17.04
C MET A 20 -2.20 0.68 -17.02
N SER A 21 -3.05 -0.30 -17.20
CA SER A 21 -4.46 -0.17 -16.82
C SER A 21 -4.54 -0.04 -15.29
N VAL A 22 -5.04 1.10 -14.81
CA VAL A 22 -5.08 1.44 -13.38
C VAL A 22 -6.51 1.77 -12.98
N SER A 23 -7.05 1.07 -12.00
CA SER A 23 -8.31 1.44 -11.37
C SER A 23 -8.10 2.60 -10.40
N VAL A 24 -9.03 3.58 -10.40
CA VAL A 24 -8.97 4.75 -9.53
C VAL A 24 -10.20 4.81 -8.63
N SER A 25 -9.97 4.88 -7.31
CA SER A 25 -11.05 4.87 -6.33
C SER A 25 -10.73 5.72 -5.08
N CYS A 26 -11.74 5.91 -4.23
CA CYS A 26 -11.57 6.58 -2.94
C CYS A 26 -10.87 5.65 -1.94
N PRO A 27 -9.77 6.07 -1.28
CA PRO A 27 -9.09 5.25 -0.29
C PRO A 27 -9.96 4.95 0.93
N ARG A 28 -10.94 5.83 1.27
CA ARG A 28 -11.79 5.71 2.47
C ARG A 28 -13.02 4.82 2.27
N CYS A 29 -13.63 4.84 1.08
CA CYS A 29 -14.88 4.09 0.85
C CYS A 29 -14.88 3.22 -0.40
N GLY A 30 -13.83 3.24 -1.22
CA GLY A 30 -13.76 2.51 -2.49
C GLY A 30 -14.62 3.09 -3.62
N GLY A 31 -15.41 4.13 -3.35
CA GLY A 31 -16.29 4.76 -4.34
C GLY A 31 -15.51 5.60 -5.37
N PRO A 32 -16.23 6.11 -6.38
CA PRO A 32 -15.62 6.91 -7.45
C PRO A 32 -15.06 8.24 -6.94
N VAL A 33 -13.96 8.66 -7.53
CA VAL A 33 -13.31 9.95 -7.27
C VAL A 33 -13.39 10.81 -8.53
N ARG A 34 -13.72 12.09 -8.35
CA ARG A 34 -13.64 13.11 -9.40
C ARG A 34 -12.30 13.82 -9.28
N GLY A 35 -11.61 14.00 -10.39
CA GLY A 35 -10.39 14.79 -10.46
C GLY A 35 -10.63 16.28 -10.18
N PRO A 36 -9.54 17.06 -10.05
CA PRO A 36 -9.61 18.51 -9.94
C PRO A 36 -10.37 19.15 -11.11
N ASP A 37 -11.11 20.21 -10.84
CA ASP A 37 -11.86 21.00 -11.83
C ASP A 37 -11.67 22.52 -11.57
N LEU A 38 -12.40 23.35 -12.31
CA LEU A 38 -12.33 24.79 -12.19
C LEU A 38 -12.78 25.33 -10.81
N MET A 39 -13.58 24.57 -10.08
CA MET A 39 -14.13 24.95 -8.78
C MET A 39 -13.37 24.29 -7.61
N HIS A 40 -12.66 23.19 -7.88
CA HIS A 40 -11.97 22.42 -6.87
C HIS A 40 -10.58 22.01 -7.36
N THR A 41 -9.56 22.38 -6.62
CA THR A 41 -8.16 22.08 -6.93
C THR A 41 -7.74 20.68 -6.44
N GLU A 42 -8.62 19.95 -5.76
CA GLU A 42 -8.36 18.66 -5.13
C GLU A 42 -9.27 17.59 -5.69
N SER A 43 -8.78 16.36 -5.72
CA SER A 43 -9.61 15.18 -6.02
C SER A 43 -10.64 14.94 -4.93
N ARG A 44 -11.88 14.62 -5.29
CA ARG A 44 -13.01 14.51 -4.35
C ARG A 44 -13.84 13.26 -4.56
N CYS A 45 -14.17 12.63 -3.44
CA CYS A 45 -15.22 11.61 -3.35
C CYS A 45 -16.53 12.26 -2.91
N LEU A 46 -17.66 11.86 -3.47
CA LEU A 46 -18.98 12.43 -3.09
C LEU A 46 -19.34 12.15 -1.62
N ALA A 47 -18.93 11.00 -1.09
CA ALA A 47 -19.23 10.60 0.29
C ALA A 47 -18.19 11.11 1.29
N CYS A 48 -16.90 11.14 0.92
CA CYS A 48 -15.80 11.38 1.85
C CYS A 48 -15.19 12.78 1.76
N GLY A 49 -15.59 13.61 0.79
CA GLY A 49 -15.00 14.93 0.54
C GLY A 49 -13.63 14.85 -0.17
N PRO A 50 -12.70 15.77 0.12
CA PRO A 50 -11.36 15.74 -0.44
C PRO A 50 -10.61 14.48 -0.03
N VAL A 51 -10.01 13.80 -1.01
CA VAL A 51 -9.23 12.56 -0.79
C VAL A 51 -8.11 12.45 -1.81
N PRO A 52 -6.95 11.90 -1.44
CA PRO A 52 -5.96 11.47 -2.41
C PRO A 52 -6.53 10.24 -3.17
N PRO A 53 -6.62 10.26 -4.51
CA PRO A 53 -7.15 9.12 -5.25
C PRO A 53 -6.25 7.89 -5.08
N LEU A 54 -6.86 6.73 -4.81
CA LEU A 54 -6.18 5.44 -4.77
C LEU A 54 -6.08 4.89 -6.20
N HIS A 55 -4.88 4.54 -6.59
CA HIS A 55 -4.53 3.95 -7.88
C HIS A 55 -4.05 2.52 -7.66
N VAL A 56 -4.72 1.53 -8.28
CA VAL A 56 -4.36 0.11 -8.21
C VAL A 56 -4.23 -0.42 -9.63
N PRO A 57 -3.02 -0.83 -10.07
CA PRO A 57 -2.82 -1.51 -11.34
C PRO A 57 -3.62 -2.81 -11.42
N GLU A 58 -4.23 -3.10 -12.57
CA GLU A 58 -5.05 -4.31 -12.78
C GLU A 58 -4.20 -5.59 -12.87
N HIS A 59 -2.91 -5.45 -13.15
CA HIS A 59 -1.94 -6.53 -13.25
C HIS A 59 -0.79 -6.32 -12.30
N ILE A 60 -0.05 -7.37 -12.05
CA ILE A 60 1.15 -7.35 -11.21
C ILE A 60 2.31 -8.04 -11.92
N GLY A 61 3.48 -7.46 -11.82
CA GLY A 61 4.72 -7.95 -12.41
C GLY A 61 5.88 -7.04 -12.02
N PRO A 62 7.12 -7.39 -12.33
CA PRO A 62 8.29 -6.60 -11.98
C PRO A 62 8.25 -5.18 -12.59
N GLU A 63 7.76 -5.05 -13.82
CA GLU A 63 7.62 -3.78 -14.52
C GLU A 63 6.56 -2.87 -13.86
N ILE A 64 5.47 -3.46 -13.34
CA ILE A 64 4.43 -2.74 -12.62
C ILE A 64 4.96 -2.22 -11.28
N VAL A 65 5.64 -3.08 -10.52
CA VAL A 65 6.26 -2.67 -9.25
C VAL A 65 7.27 -1.56 -9.49
N SER A 66 8.13 -1.68 -10.50
CA SER A 66 9.10 -0.64 -10.85
C SER A 66 8.42 0.69 -11.20
N SER A 67 7.35 0.66 -12.01
CA SER A 67 6.59 1.87 -12.36
C SER A 67 5.91 2.52 -11.15
N VAL A 68 5.42 1.72 -10.19
CA VAL A 68 4.84 2.23 -8.94
C VAL A 68 5.93 2.85 -8.07
N VAL A 69 7.10 2.20 -7.94
CA VAL A 69 8.24 2.76 -7.21
C VAL A 69 8.70 4.08 -7.82
N GLU A 70 8.84 4.15 -9.15
CA GLU A 70 9.16 5.40 -9.85
C GLU A 70 8.12 6.49 -9.57
N ARG A 71 6.84 6.14 -9.55
CA ARG A 71 5.75 7.06 -9.22
C ARG A 71 5.83 7.58 -7.78
N ILE A 72 6.15 6.72 -6.82
CA ILE A 72 6.35 7.11 -5.41
C ILE A 72 7.54 8.08 -5.29
N MET A 73 8.64 7.77 -5.98
CA MET A 73 9.86 8.57 -5.94
C MET A 73 9.77 9.89 -6.72
N ALA A 74 8.85 9.99 -7.69
CA ALA A 74 8.60 11.20 -8.48
C ALA A 74 7.77 12.26 -7.74
N GLY A 75 7.58 12.15 -6.42
CA GLY A 75 6.80 13.08 -5.59
C GLY A 75 7.14 14.55 -5.82
N PRO A 76 6.31 15.50 -5.36
CA PRO A 76 6.60 16.90 -5.50
C PRO A 76 7.97 17.22 -4.90
N ALA A 77 8.76 18.04 -5.61
CA ALA A 77 10.09 18.44 -5.16
C ALA A 77 9.99 19.13 -3.78
N GLY A 78 10.41 18.43 -2.74
CA GLY A 78 10.39 18.89 -1.34
C GLY A 78 11.14 17.92 -0.44
N ASP A 79 11.50 18.38 0.75
CA ASP A 79 12.26 17.61 1.75
C ASP A 79 11.44 16.50 2.45
N ALA A 80 10.18 16.29 2.08
CA ALA A 80 9.36 15.24 2.68
C ALA A 80 9.85 13.86 2.21
N PRO A 81 10.12 12.91 3.12
CA PRO A 81 10.51 11.57 2.75
C PRO A 81 9.38 10.90 1.94
N ALA A 82 9.76 10.13 0.93
CA ALA A 82 8.81 9.33 0.17
C ALA A 82 8.07 8.35 1.09
N VAL A 83 6.78 8.13 0.83
CA VAL A 83 6.02 7.09 1.55
C VAL A 83 6.60 5.73 1.20
N PRO A 84 7.05 4.93 2.19
CA PRO A 84 7.66 3.64 1.91
C PRO A 84 6.67 2.64 1.30
N LEU A 85 7.14 1.76 0.42
CA LEU A 85 6.36 0.63 -0.08
C LEU A 85 6.83 -0.64 0.65
N TRP A 86 6.19 -0.95 1.78
CA TRP A 86 6.59 -2.04 2.65
C TRP A 86 6.21 -3.40 2.10
N SER A 87 7.18 -4.23 1.76
CA SER A 87 6.99 -5.62 1.32
C SER A 87 7.62 -6.60 2.31
N PRO A 88 6.97 -7.73 2.64
CA PRO A 88 7.64 -8.79 3.36
C PRO A 88 8.81 -9.33 2.52
N TRP A 89 9.99 -9.45 3.15
CA TRP A 89 11.17 -10.02 2.54
C TRP A 89 12.11 -10.66 3.58
N PRO A 90 12.54 -11.92 3.36
CA PRO A 90 12.09 -12.79 2.27
C PRO A 90 10.59 -13.11 2.33
N LEU A 91 9.97 -13.39 1.17
CA LEU A 91 8.60 -13.88 1.15
C LEU A 91 8.55 -15.26 1.82
N PRO A 92 7.53 -15.56 2.64
CA PRO A 92 7.33 -16.90 3.16
C PRO A 92 7.22 -17.94 2.02
N PRO A 93 7.57 -19.20 2.25
CA PRO A 93 7.48 -20.25 1.23
C PRO A 93 6.08 -20.37 0.62
N GLY A 94 5.99 -20.30 -0.72
CA GLY A 94 4.73 -20.37 -1.46
C GLY A 94 3.94 -19.06 -1.51
N TRP A 95 4.49 -17.95 -0.95
CA TRP A 95 3.89 -16.63 -1.03
C TRP A 95 4.36 -15.87 -2.27
N THR A 96 3.47 -15.03 -2.79
CA THR A 96 3.71 -14.19 -3.96
C THR A 96 3.16 -12.79 -3.73
N VAL A 97 3.73 -11.79 -4.39
CA VAL A 97 3.14 -10.44 -4.48
C VAL A 97 1.97 -10.49 -5.45
N THR A 98 0.80 -10.03 -5.01
CA THR A 98 -0.46 -10.11 -5.75
C THR A 98 -1.09 -8.76 -6.05
N GLY A 99 -0.44 -7.68 -5.65
CA GLY A 99 -0.90 -6.33 -6.00
C GLY A 99 -0.07 -5.26 -5.34
N VAL A 100 -0.04 -4.11 -5.98
CA VAL A 100 0.55 -2.87 -5.46
C VAL A 100 -0.37 -1.70 -5.78
N GLY A 101 -0.22 -0.60 -5.07
CA GLY A 101 -0.95 0.62 -5.37
C GLY A 101 -0.43 1.81 -4.56
N TRP A 102 -0.94 2.98 -4.89
CA TRP A 102 -0.64 4.21 -4.18
C TRP A 102 -1.86 5.13 -4.10
N ALA A 103 -1.94 5.95 -3.06
CA ALA A 103 -2.91 7.03 -2.99
C ALA A 103 -2.21 8.38 -3.05
N GLY A 104 -2.63 9.23 -3.98
CA GLY A 104 -2.00 10.53 -4.22
C GLY A 104 -2.28 11.08 -5.60
N ASP A 105 -1.78 12.28 -5.87
CA ASP A 105 -1.85 12.95 -7.16
C ASP A 105 -0.52 13.67 -7.49
N ASP A 106 -0.44 14.27 -8.70
CA ASP A 106 0.77 14.95 -9.15
C ASP A 106 1.10 16.21 -8.34
N ARG A 107 0.12 16.79 -7.67
CA ARG A 107 0.26 18.03 -6.90
C ARG A 107 0.74 17.79 -5.48
N THR A 108 0.17 16.78 -4.82
CA THR A 108 0.44 16.49 -3.40
C THR A 108 1.43 15.35 -3.21
N GLY A 109 1.76 14.64 -4.29
CA GLY A 109 2.57 13.44 -4.24
C GLY A 109 1.81 12.22 -3.71
N VAL A 110 2.55 11.18 -3.45
CA VAL A 110 2.02 9.94 -2.86
C VAL A 110 1.90 10.11 -1.35
N ARG A 111 0.73 9.79 -0.79
CA ARG A 111 0.39 9.92 0.63
C ARG A 111 0.07 8.57 1.30
N ALA A 112 -0.11 7.53 0.50
CA ALA A 112 -0.18 6.15 0.97
C ALA A 112 0.31 5.21 -0.11
N THR A 113 0.84 4.07 0.34
CA THR A 113 1.23 2.94 -0.49
C THR A 113 0.59 1.66 0.03
N VAL A 114 0.43 0.70 -0.85
CA VAL A 114 -0.13 -0.61 -0.48
C VAL A 114 0.53 -1.71 -1.28
N ILE A 115 0.82 -2.82 -0.62
CA ILE A 115 1.21 -4.08 -1.26
C ILE A 115 0.33 -5.21 -0.74
N ALA A 116 -0.07 -6.10 -1.63
CA ALA A 116 -0.78 -7.33 -1.30
C ALA A 116 0.11 -8.54 -1.59
N CYS A 117 0.07 -9.52 -0.69
CA CYS A 117 0.75 -10.79 -0.85
C CYS A 117 -0.22 -11.92 -0.52
N ALA A 118 -0.14 -13.03 -1.26
CA ALA A 118 -0.98 -14.20 -1.02
C ALA A 118 -0.14 -15.49 -1.02
N GLY A 119 -0.60 -16.45 -0.26
CA GLY A 119 0.05 -17.76 -0.13
C GLY A 119 -0.73 -18.70 0.78
N PRO A 120 -0.11 -19.80 1.22
CA PRO A 120 -0.75 -20.72 2.17
C PRO A 120 -0.89 -20.08 3.56
N ALA A 121 -2.05 -20.27 4.19
CA ALA A 121 -2.27 -19.83 5.57
C ALA A 121 -1.35 -20.61 6.54
N PRO A 122 -0.78 -19.95 7.58
CA PRO A 122 0.08 -20.61 8.55
C PRO A 122 -0.58 -21.78 9.28
N LEU A 123 -1.89 -21.66 9.54
CA LEU A 123 -2.70 -22.68 10.19
C LEU A 123 -3.74 -23.21 9.20
N GLY A 124 -3.68 -24.52 8.90
CA GLY A 124 -4.69 -25.18 8.09
C GLY A 124 -4.46 -25.23 6.57
N GLY A 125 -3.42 -24.58 6.03
CA GLY A 125 -2.98 -24.74 4.64
C GLY A 125 -3.95 -24.23 3.56
N GLY A 126 -5.01 -23.51 3.91
CA GLY A 126 -5.89 -22.82 2.96
C GLY A 126 -5.22 -21.57 2.37
N PRO A 127 -5.86 -20.91 1.40
CA PRO A 127 -5.36 -19.65 0.85
C PRO A 127 -5.44 -18.53 1.89
N ALA A 128 -4.46 -17.66 1.89
CA ALA A 128 -4.42 -16.45 2.69
C ALA A 128 -3.92 -15.27 1.87
N ASP A 129 -4.43 -14.09 2.20
CA ASP A 129 -3.95 -12.81 1.70
C ASP A 129 -3.51 -11.94 2.88
N VAL A 130 -2.45 -11.18 2.71
CA VAL A 130 -2.04 -10.13 3.64
C VAL A 130 -1.74 -8.86 2.86
N VAL A 131 -2.29 -7.75 3.34
CA VAL A 131 -2.06 -6.44 2.75
C VAL A 131 -1.33 -5.56 3.76
N PHE A 132 -0.23 -4.96 3.33
CA PHE A 132 0.50 -3.95 4.09
C PHE A 132 0.24 -2.57 3.50
N VAL A 133 -0.08 -1.60 4.36
CA VAL A 133 -0.33 -0.21 3.99
C VAL A 133 0.59 0.68 4.79
N ALA A 134 1.29 1.59 4.12
CA ALA A 134 1.89 2.76 4.77
C ALA A 134 1.09 3.99 4.36
N GLU A 135 0.64 4.80 5.32
CA GLU A 135 -0.16 5.98 5.00
C GLU A 135 0.06 7.13 5.96
N GLU A 136 -0.03 8.35 5.43
CA GLU A 136 -0.13 9.54 6.25
C GLU A 136 -1.46 9.56 7.03
N PRO A 137 -1.49 10.15 8.23
CA PRO A 137 -2.73 10.35 8.97
C PRO A 137 -3.82 11.02 8.10
N GLY A 138 -5.03 10.51 8.21
CA GLY A 138 -6.20 11.01 7.50
C GLY A 138 -6.41 10.47 6.08
N VAL A 139 -5.54 9.65 5.51
CA VAL A 139 -5.77 9.01 4.19
C VAL A 139 -6.89 8.00 4.27
N GLY A 140 -6.81 7.02 5.17
CA GLY A 140 -7.88 6.07 5.48
C GLY A 140 -7.95 4.84 4.57
N LEU A 141 -6.85 4.48 3.92
CA LEU A 141 -6.77 3.26 3.12
C LEU A 141 -6.70 2.01 4.02
N GLY A 142 -5.82 2.03 5.03
CA GLY A 142 -5.65 0.93 5.98
C GLY A 142 -6.93 0.66 6.77
N THR A 143 -7.58 1.70 7.27
CA THR A 143 -8.85 1.56 8.02
C THR A 143 -9.98 1.03 7.14
N ARG A 144 -10.08 1.48 5.87
CA ARG A 144 -11.04 0.89 4.92
C ARG A 144 -10.80 -0.60 4.72
N LEU A 145 -9.57 -1.00 4.47
CA LEU A 145 -9.23 -2.42 4.27
C LEU A 145 -9.45 -3.25 5.55
N ALA A 146 -9.20 -2.67 6.71
CA ALA A 146 -9.53 -3.29 8.00
C ALA A 146 -11.03 -3.41 8.25
N GLY A 147 -11.84 -2.55 7.64
CA GLY A 147 -13.27 -2.42 7.96
C GLY A 147 -13.52 -1.62 9.24
N THR A 148 -12.56 -0.78 9.63
CA THR A 148 -12.63 0.10 10.80
C THR A 148 -13.25 1.45 10.41
N PRO A 149 -14.10 2.06 11.22
CA PRO A 149 -14.64 3.38 10.94
C PRO A 149 -13.59 4.48 11.09
N GLY A 150 -13.72 5.54 10.27
CA GLY A 150 -12.82 6.70 10.30
C GLY A 150 -11.58 6.54 9.42
N PRO A 151 -10.80 7.63 9.26
CA PRO A 151 -9.61 7.62 8.41
C PRO A 151 -8.32 7.19 9.12
N ASP A 152 -8.35 7.04 10.44
CA ASP A 152 -7.19 6.70 11.27
C ASP A 152 -7.51 5.52 12.19
N PRO A 153 -6.50 4.78 12.70
CA PRO A 153 -6.69 3.55 13.49
C PRO A 153 -7.48 3.70 14.80
N GLY A 154 -7.78 4.96 15.17
CA GLY A 154 -8.61 5.28 16.31
C GLY A 154 -7.84 5.55 17.60
N PRO A 155 -8.56 6.00 18.66
CA PRO A 155 -7.95 6.53 19.88
C PRO A 155 -7.13 5.49 20.65
N ARG A 156 -7.51 4.22 20.62
CA ARG A 156 -6.75 3.15 21.31
C ARG A 156 -5.30 3.05 20.85
N LEU A 157 -5.06 3.19 19.53
CA LEU A 157 -3.69 3.16 19.02
C LEU A 157 -2.96 4.46 19.35
N THR A 158 -3.63 5.60 19.25
CA THR A 158 -3.05 6.89 19.64
C THR A 158 -2.65 6.89 21.13
N GLU A 159 -3.50 6.32 21.98
CA GLU A 159 -3.21 6.15 23.42
C GLU A 159 -2.07 5.15 23.67
N ALA A 160 -2.01 4.06 22.89
CA ALA A 160 -0.96 3.06 22.99
C ALA A 160 0.42 3.58 22.57
N LEU A 161 0.46 4.52 21.63
CA LEU A 161 1.67 5.18 21.15
C LEU A 161 2.07 6.39 22.02
N ALA A 162 1.11 6.99 22.73
CA ALA A 162 1.42 8.03 23.71
C ALA A 162 2.25 7.43 24.85
N ASP A 163 3.31 8.11 25.29
CA ASP A 163 4.09 7.68 26.45
C ASP A 163 3.19 7.65 27.69
N PRO A 164 2.90 6.48 28.28
CA PRO A 164 1.98 6.40 29.42
C PRO A 164 2.56 6.99 30.71
N GLY A 165 3.83 7.45 30.68
CA GLY A 165 4.55 7.92 31.86
C GLY A 165 4.92 6.79 32.84
N PRO A 166 5.79 7.06 33.80
CA PRO A 166 6.23 6.05 34.74
C PRO A 166 5.09 5.56 35.63
N GLY A 167 4.86 4.24 35.62
CA GLY A 167 3.87 3.55 36.48
C GLY A 167 2.55 3.20 35.86
N HIS A 168 2.31 3.52 34.57
CA HIS A 168 1.15 3.01 33.85
C HIS A 168 1.55 1.76 33.03
N PRO A 169 0.77 0.66 33.10
CA PRO A 169 0.97 -0.45 32.19
C PRO A 169 0.58 0.05 30.80
N GLY A 170 1.59 0.30 29.94
CA GLY A 170 1.33 0.62 28.54
C GLY A 170 0.51 -0.48 27.87
N HIS A 171 -0.26 -0.14 26.86
CA HIS A 171 -0.96 -1.15 26.04
C HIS A 171 0.07 -2.08 25.41
N VAL A 172 0.03 -3.37 25.75
CA VAL A 172 0.94 -4.37 25.21
C VAL A 172 0.63 -4.56 23.71
N ALA A 173 1.66 -4.46 22.87
CA ALA A 173 1.53 -4.76 21.46
C ALA A 173 1.10 -6.22 21.24
N THR A 174 0.19 -6.44 20.30
CA THR A 174 -0.33 -7.77 20.01
C THR A 174 0.62 -8.58 19.13
N ALA A 175 1.38 -7.90 18.27
CA ALA A 175 2.40 -8.49 17.42
C ALA A 175 3.63 -7.57 17.34
N LYS A 176 4.74 -8.11 16.91
CA LYS A 176 5.98 -7.38 16.71
C LYS A 176 6.66 -7.86 15.44
N ILE A 177 6.80 -6.97 14.49
CA ILE A 177 7.47 -7.23 13.21
C ILE A 177 8.74 -6.39 13.11
N ARG A 178 9.55 -6.61 12.09
CA ARG A 178 10.71 -5.77 11.77
C ARG A 178 10.41 -4.92 10.56
N VAL A 179 10.58 -3.61 10.68
CA VAL A 179 10.35 -2.66 9.58
C VAL A 179 11.64 -1.87 9.34
N GLY A 180 12.23 -2.01 8.15
CA GLY A 180 13.52 -1.38 7.86
C GLY A 180 14.62 -1.74 8.86
N GLY A 181 14.63 -2.98 9.38
CA GLY A 181 15.58 -3.47 10.38
C GLY A 181 15.21 -3.15 11.84
N HIS A 182 14.19 -2.34 12.10
CA HIS A 182 13.78 -1.93 13.45
C HIS A 182 12.58 -2.75 13.97
N PRO A 183 12.59 -3.19 15.23
CA PRO A 183 11.43 -3.83 15.85
C PRO A 183 10.27 -2.84 15.94
N THR A 184 9.16 -3.15 15.30
CA THR A 184 7.96 -2.30 15.22
C THR A 184 6.79 -3.00 15.88
N PRO A 185 6.22 -2.46 16.95
CA PRO A 185 5.05 -3.03 17.60
C PRO A 185 3.81 -2.77 16.77
N LEU A 186 2.90 -3.76 16.75
CA LEU A 186 1.59 -3.66 16.14
C LEU A 186 0.51 -4.03 17.17
N TRP A 187 -0.59 -3.31 17.13
CA TRP A 187 -1.76 -3.53 17.97
C TRP A 187 -2.91 -4.02 17.10
N LEU A 188 -3.63 -5.03 17.61
CA LEU A 188 -4.88 -5.45 17.00
C LEU A 188 -5.88 -4.29 17.04
N VAL A 189 -6.45 -3.95 15.90
CA VAL A 189 -7.51 -2.95 15.79
C VAL A 189 -8.84 -3.63 15.47
N ASP A 190 -9.95 -2.94 15.80
CA ASP A 190 -11.28 -3.44 15.45
C ASP A 190 -11.36 -3.64 13.93
N SER A 191 -11.87 -4.77 13.50
CA SER A 191 -11.96 -5.15 12.09
C SER A 191 -13.21 -5.97 11.82
N SER A 192 -13.55 -6.14 10.53
CA SER A 192 -14.59 -7.07 10.10
C SER A 192 -14.22 -8.50 10.49
N THR A 193 -15.19 -9.34 10.73
CA THR A 193 -15.00 -10.70 11.29
C THR A 193 -14.30 -11.68 10.34
N ASP A 194 -14.26 -11.37 9.05
CA ASP A 194 -13.61 -12.17 8.01
C ASP A 194 -12.07 -11.97 7.96
N ARG A 195 -11.57 -10.97 8.69
CA ARG A 195 -10.16 -10.56 8.67
C ARG A 195 -9.63 -10.25 10.05
N SER A 196 -8.32 -10.22 10.19
CA SER A 196 -7.65 -9.58 11.33
C SER A 196 -6.85 -8.39 10.83
N ALA A 197 -6.89 -7.29 11.59
CA ALA A 197 -6.18 -6.07 11.24
C ALA A 197 -5.32 -5.60 12.41
N TYR A 198 -4.12 -5.20 12.08
CA TYR A 198 -3.14 -4.68 13.01
C TYR A 198 -2.67 -3.32 12.51
N ALA A 199 -2.42 -2.42 13.44
CA ALA A 199 -1.87 -1.12 13.13
C ALA A 199 -0.74 -0.74 14.10
N GLY A 200 0.19 0.06 13.60
CA GLY A 200 1.30 0.62 14.33
C GLY A 200 1.82 1.85 13.63
N GLU A 201 2.98 2.32 14.05
CA GLU A 201 3.65 3.46 13.44
C GLU A 201 5.04 3.04 12.97
N ALA A 202 5.40 3.44 11.75
CA ALA A 202 6.73 3.27 11.20
C ALA A 202 7.12 4.49 10.35
N ARG A 203 8.26 5.10 10.66
CA ARG A 203 8.79 6.28 9.95
C ARG A 203 7.82 7.48 9.93
N GLY A 204 7.04 7.69 10.99
CA GLY A 204 6.09 8.81 11.08
C GLY A 204 4.77 8.57 10.34
N MET A 205 4.50 7.36 9.89
CA MET A 205 3.30 6.98 9.14
C MET A 205 2.55 5.85 9.82
N TRP A 206 1.26 5.77 9.63
CA TRP A 206 0.50 4.58 10.00
C TRP A 206 0.96 3.39 9.16
N LEU A 207 1.27 2.29 9.83
CA LEU A 207 1.52 0.98 9.23
C LEU A 207 0.36 0.06 9.58
N HIS A 208 -0.35 -0.41 8.56
CA HIS A 208 -1.39 -1.43 8.74
C HIS A 208 -0.95 -2.75 8.14
N ALA A 209 -1.32 -3.86 8.80
CA ALA A 209 -1.23 -5.21 8.28
C ALA A 209 -2.60 -5.87 8.41
N ILE A 210 -3.24 -6.20 7.30
CA ILE A 210 -4.58 -6.78 7.24
C ILE A 210 -4.50 -8.16 6.60
N ALA A 211 -5.02 -9.18 7.26
CA ALA A 211 -4.93 -10.56 6.83
C ALA A 211 -6.30 -11.22 6.65
N TRP A 212 -6.47 -11.93 5.56
CA TRP A 212 -7.64 -12.76 5.23
C TRP A 212 -7.25 -14.23 5.02
N PRO A 213 -8.02 -15.19 5.59
CA PRO A 213 -9.05 -15.01 6.61
C PRO A 213 -8.47 -14.47 7.92
N ALA A 214 -9.30 -14.16 8.90
CA ALA A 214 -8.83 -13.63 10.20
C ALA A 214 -7.73 -14.51 10.85
N SER A 215 -7.79 -15.84 10.69
CA SER A 215 -6.75 -16.75 11.16
C SER A 215 -5.38 -16.58 10.48
N ALA A 216 -5.30 -15.96 9.31
CA ALA A 216 -4.04 -15.67 8.63
C ALA A 216 -3.21 -14.60 9.38
N GLY A 217 -3.82 -13.85 10.29
CA GLY A 217 -3.12 -12.94 11.19
C GLY A 217 -2.04 -13.60 12.05
N HIS A 218 -2.10 -14.92 12.23
CA HIS A 218 -1.00 -15.65 12.87
C HIS A 218 0.34 -15.54 12.14
N LEU A 219 0.34 -15.20 10.84
CA LEU A 219 1.57 -14.89 10.11
C LEU A 219 2.37 -13.77 10.79
N LEU A 220 1.70 -12.79 11.38
CA LEU A 220 2.35 -11.66 12.06
C LEU A 220 2.95 -12.02 13.43
N ALA A 221 2.68 -13.22 13.94
CA ALA A 221 3.36 -13.78 15.12
C ALA A 221 4.72 -14.43 14.77
N GLU A 222 4.99 -14.64 13.49
CA GLU A 222 6.28 -15.06 12.97
C GLU A 222 7.21 -13.85 12.80
N ASP A 223 8.50 -14.10 12.57
CA ASP A 223 9.48 -13.04 12.32
C ASP A 223 9.29 -12.39 10.94
N VAL A 224 8.20 -11.67 10.75
CA VAL A 224 7.96 -10.91 9.52
C VAL A 224 8.91 -9.71 9.47
N VAL A 225 9.64 -9.61 8.36
CA VAL A 225 10.52 -8.49 8.06
C VAL A 225 9.95 -7.73 6.86
N LEU A 226 9.71 -6.44 7.02
CA LEU A 226 9.30 -5.56 5.94
C LEU A 226 10.49 -4.74 5.44
N HIS A 227 10.71 -4.81 4.13
CA HIS A 227 11.67 -3.99 3.40
C HIS A 227 10.94 -2.93 2.59
N ASP A 228 11.57 -1.78 2.43
CA ASP A 228 11.07 -0.70 1.60
C ASP A 228 11.52 -0.93 0.15
N LEU A 229 10.58 -1.22 -0.74
CA LEU A 229 10.86 -1.43 -2.16
C LEU A 229 11.31 -0.14 -2.86
N THR A 230 11.09 1.04 -2.26
CA THR A 230 11.61 2.31 -2.81
C THR A 230 13.11 2.44 -2.61
N GLU A 231 13.67 1.80 -1.58
CA GLU A 231 15.12 1.75 -1.35
C GLU A 231 15.79 0.63 -2.14
N TRP A 232 15.14 -0.53 -2.21
CA TRP A 232 15.65 -1.70 -2.91
C TRP A 232 14.54 -2.70 -3.24
N THR A 233 14.41 -3.06 -4.51
CA THR A 233 13.46 -4.07 -4.98
C THR A 233 14.21 -5.39 -5.20
N PRO A 234 13.88 -6.46 -4.43
CA PRO A 234 14.49 -7.76 -4.63
C PRO A 234 14.21 -8.32 -6.03
N PRO A 235 15.24 -8.75 -6.79
CA PRO A 235 15.04 -9.34 -8.11
C PRO A 235 14.34 -10.71 -8.07
N GLU A 236 14.32 -11.36 -6.90
CA GLU A 236 13.72 -12.68 -6.69
C GLU A 236 12.25 -12.59 -6.25
N LEU A 237 11.62 -11.42 -6.27
CA LEU A 237 10.19 -11.30 -5.98
C LEU A 237 9.37 -12.16 -6.94
N VAL A 238 8.47 -12.96 -6.37
CA VAL A 238 7.56 -13.83 -7.11
C VAL A 238 6.19 -13.15 -7.17
N TYR A 239 5.58 -13.17 -8.35
CA TYR A 239 4.29 -12.52 -8.60
C TYR A 239 3.20 -13.56 -8.83
N GLY A 240 2.01 -13.30 -8.27
CA GLY A 240 0.84 -14.17 -8.36
C GLY A 240 -0.36 -13.52 -9.06
N ALA A 241 -1.52 -14.15 -8.96
CA ALA A 241 -2.76 -13.58 -9.46
C ALA A 241 -3.17 -12.34 -8.62
N PRO A 242 -3.82 -11.32 -9.22
CA PRO A 242 -4.23 -10.12 -8.50
C PRO A 242 -5.12 -10.42 -7.29
N SER A 243 -4.78 -9.81 -6.13
CA SER A 243 -5.55 -9.94 -4.88
C SER A 243 -6.98 -9.42 -5.04
N PRO A 244 -8.02 -10.23 -4.73
CA PRO A 244 -9.39 -9.78 -4.79
C PRO A 244 -9.69 -8.67 -3.77
N TYR A 245 -9.00 -8.67 -2.62
CA TYR A 245 -9.22 -7.71 -1.54
C TYR A 245 -8.70 -6.31 -1.88
N LEU A 246 -7.57 -6.23 -2.57
CA LEU A 246 -7.04 -4.94 -3.01
C LEU A 246 -7.85 -4.38 -4.19
N HIS A 247 -8.33 -5.24 -5.08
CA HIS A 247 -9.08 -4.85 -6.28
C HIS A 247 -10.60 -4.72 -6.04
N GLY A 248 -11.10 -4.92 -4.82
CA GLY A 248 -12.52 -4.80 -4.49
C GLY A 248 -13.42 -5.83 -5.19
N LYS A 249 -12.88 -7.03 -5.47
CA LYS A 249 -13.58 -8.15 -6.13
C LYS A 249 -13.92 -9.29 -5.16
N ALA A 250 -13.74 -9.05 -3.86
CA ALA A 250 -14.03 -10.00 -2.78
C ALA A 250 -15.44 -9.80 -2.21
#